data_566c66e7273ddc6270a5a9ddace80842
#
_entry.id   566c66e7273ddc6270a5a9ddace80842
#
_cell.length_a   1.000
_cell.length_b   1.000
_cell.length_c   1.000
_cell.angle_alpha   90.00
_cell.angle_beta   90.00
_cell.angle_gamma   90.00
#
_symmetry.space_group_name_H-M   'P 1'
#
loop_
_entity.id
_entity.type
_entity.pdbx_description
1 polymer ?
#
loop_
_entity_poly.entity_id
_entity_poly.type
_entity_poly.pdbx_seq_one_letter_code
_entity_poly.pdbx_strand_id
1 'polypeptide(L)'
;MERGGGPRTFHMLAADRWAAWRDGPSDALYEPDGYAADGFVHCTDGAGQIVATANRHYRSDPRPFVVLELDLSAAGGPWRYDDAKRRYPHIYGPLRRACVRSVAPFLRAPDGSFTAIGAASIAGGSAADLL
;
A
#
# COMPACT_ATOMS: atom_id res chain seq x y z
N MET A 1 -4.86 -26.57 -1.43
CA MET A 1 -4.69 -25.92 -0.57
C MET A 1 -4.34 -24.58 -0.87
N GLU A 2 -4.60 -23.82 -0.22
CA GLU A 2 -4.43 -22.53 -0.46
C GLU A 2 -3.19 -22.03 0.01
N ARG A 3 -2.55 -21.31 -0.60
CA ARG A 3 -1.43 -20.81 -0.09
C ARG A 3 -1.46 -19.40 -0.13
N GLY A 4 -2.43 -18.74 -0.22
CA GLY A 4 -2.52 -17.34 -0.39
C GLY A 4 -2.09 -16.46 0.71
N GLY A 5 -1.76 -16.97 1.84
CA GLY A 5 -1.39 -16.15 2.96
C GLY A 5 -2.60 -15.60 3.69
N GLY A 6 -2.43 -14.45 4.33
CA GLY A 6 -3.44 -13.90 5.21
C GLY A 6 -4.37 -12.90 4.55
N PRO A 7 -5.09 -12.13 5.37
CA PRO A 7 -5.98 -11.10 4.86
C PRO A 7 -5.25 -10.05 4.05
N ARG A 8 -5.94 -9.47 3.10
CA ARG A 8 -5.39 -8.45 2.21
C ARG A 8 -5.90 -7.09 2.59
N THR A 9 -5.07 -6.09 2.38
CA THR A 9 -5.42 -4.69 2.58
C THR A 9 -4.66 -3.85 1.58
N PHE A 10 -4.99 -2.57 1.51
CA PHE A 10 -4.32 -1.65 0.60
C PHE A 10 -3.57 -0.57 1.37
N HIS A 11 -2.44 -0.17 0.80
CA HIS A 11 -1.66 0.95 1.31
C HIS A 11 -1.21 1.78 0.12
N MET A 12 -1.36 3.10 0.20
CA MET A 12 -0.92 3.99 -0.87
C MET A 12 0.35 4.72 -0.46
N LEU A 13 1.20 4.96 -1.43
CA LEU A 13 2.40 5.77 -1.23
C LEU A 13 2.79 6.43 -2.54
N ALA A 14 3.61 7.48 -2.44
CA ALA A 14 4.10 8.15 -3.64
C ALA A 14 4.89 7.16 -4.49
N ALA A 15 4.73 7.27 -5.81
CA ALA A 15 5.33 6.32 -6.74
C ALA A 15 6.86 6.29 -6.63
N ASP A 16 7.50 7.43 -6.37
CA ASP A 16 8.95 7.47 -6.22
C ASP A 16 9.41 6.78 -4.93
N ARG A 17 8.59 6.81 -3.88
CA ARG A 17 8.91 6.08 -2.65
C ARG A 17 8.84 4.58 -2.88
N TRP A 18 7.85 4.13 -3.62
CA TRP A 18 7.77 2.71 -3.98
C TRP A 18 8.97 2.30 -4.82
N ALA A 19 9.32 3.10 -5.84
CA ALA A 19 10.44 2.77 -6.71
C ALA A 19 11.75 2.66 -5.92
N ALA A 20 11.99 3.57 -4.99
CA ALA A 20 13.19 3.53 -4.17
C ALA A 20 13.24 2.29 -3.28
N TRP A 21 12.11 1.91 -2.70
CA TRP A 21 12.04 0.71 -1.86
C TRP A 21 12.20 -0.56 -2.70
N ARG A 22 11.50 -0.61 -3.83
CA ARG A 22 11.57 -1.76 -4.74
C ARG A 22 13.00 -1.98 -5.23
N ASP A 23 13.71 -0.89 -5.56
CA ASP A 23 15.05 -0.97 -6.16
C ASP A 23 16.16 -1.04 -5.12
N GLY A 24 15.84 -0.89 -3.85
CA GLY A 24 16.80 -0.99 -2.76
C GLY A 24 17.07 -2.44 -2.37
N PRO A 25 17.81 -2.65 -1.27
CA PRO A 25 18.11 -4.00 -0.80
C PRO A 25 16.82 -4.79 -0.54
N SER A 26 16.86 -6.10 -0.78
CA SER A 26 15.66 -6.92 -0.67
C SER A 26 15.13 -7.00 0.75
N ASP A 27 15.97 -6.77 1.74
CA ASP A 27 15.57 -6.78 3.15
C ASP A 27 15.28 -5.38 3.70
N ALA A 28 15.29 -4.36 2.85
CA ALA A 28 14.98 -3.00 3.30
C ALA A 28 13.55 -2.92 3.80
N LEU A 29 13.36 -2.23 4.92
CA LEU A 29 12.05 -2.01 5.48
C LEU A 29 11.52 -0.65 5.05
N TYR A 30 10.20 -0.52 4.99
CA TYR A 30 9.57 0.73 4.60
C TYR A 30 8.79 1.33 5.76
N GLU A 31 9.05 2.61 6.04
CA GLU A 31 8.30 3.41 6.99
C GLU A 31 7.67 4.55 6.21
N PRO A 32 6.33 4.64 6.17
CA PRO A 32 5.69 5.75 5.48
C PRO A 32 5.94 7.08 6.18
N ASP A 33 5.67 8.16 5.46
CA ASP A 33 5.70 9.49 6.04
C ASP A 33 4.75 9.52 7.23
N GLY A 34 5.20 10.08 8.32
CA GLY A 34 4.40 10.13 9.54
C GLY A 34 4.50 8.90 10.42
N TYR A 35 5.19 7.84 9.98
CA TYR A 35 5.28 6.62 10.76
C TYR A 35 5.87 6.88 12.16
N ALA A 36 6.90 7.70 12.24
CA ALA A 36 7.53 7.97 13.53
C ALA A 36 6.57 8.63 14.51
N ALA A 37 5.67 9.48 14.01
CA ALA A 37 4.69 10.15 14.86
C ALA A 37 3.51 9.25 15.19
N ASP A 38 3.06 8.43 14.20
CA ASP A 38 1.86 7.62 14.36
C ASP A 38 2.13 6.29 15.04
N GLY A 39 3.30 5.73 14.84
CA GLY A 39 3.67 4.44 15.42
C GLY A 39 3.14 3.24 14.66
N PHE A 40 2.53 3.43 13.50
CA PHE A 40 1.99 2.33 12.70
C PHE A 40 1.83 2.75 11.25
N VAL A 41 1.64 1.75 10.39
CA VAL A 41 1.39 1.95 8.97
C VAL A 41 -0.12 1.94 8.76
N HIS A 42 -0.65 2.97 8.10
CA HIS A 42 -2.07 3.08 7.80
C HIS A 42 -2.43 2.25 6.58
N CYS A 43 -3.44 1.42 6.69
CA CYS A 43 -3.96 0.65 5.57
C CYS A 43 -5.47 0.85 5.47
N THR A 44 -6.04 0.49 4.33
CA THR A 44 -7.47 0.62 4.08
C THR A 44 -7.96 -0.62 3.36
N ASP A 45 -9.00 -1.23 3.89
CA ASP A 45 -9.62 -2.38 3.25
C ASP A 45 -10.60 -1.91 2.16
N GLY A 46 -10.50 -2.57 1.01
CA GLY A 46 -11.42 -2.33 -0.07
C GLY A 46 -10.99 -1.24 -1.04
N ALA A 47 -11.15 -1.54 -2.34
CA ALA A 47 -10.74 -0.62 -3.39
C ALA A 47 -11.50 0.70 -3.33
N GLY A 48 -12.80 0.65 -3.11
CA GLY A 48 -13.59 1.88 -3.00
C GLY A 48 -13.19 2.72 -1.80
N GLN A 49 -12.85 2.07 -0.69
CA GLN A 49 -12.46 2.77 0.52
C GLN A 49 -11.10 3.43 0.40
N ILE A 50 -10.13 2.80 -0.29
CA ILE A 50 -8.83 3.45 -0.45
C ILE A 50 -8.94 4.68 -1.37
N VAL A 51 -9.82 4.63 -2.37
CA VAL A 51 -10.11 5.81 -3.19
C VAL A 51 -10.67 6.94 -2.33
N ALA A 52 -11.62 6.63 -1.46
CA ALA A 52 -12.21 7.63 -0.57
C ALA A 52 -11.17 8.21 0.39
N THR A 53 -10.31 7.36 0.93
CA THR A 53 -9.25 7.78 1.83
C THR A 53 -8.28 8.72 1.11
N ALA A 54 -7.90 8.37 -0.11
CA ALA A 54 -6.98 9.19 -0.89
C ALA A 54 -7.57 10.57 -1.17
N ASN A 55 -8.85 10.62 -1.52
CA ASN A 55 -9.51 11.91 -1.79
C ASN A 55 -9.65 12.76 -0.53
N ARG A 56 -9.80 12.12 0.62
CA ARG A 56 -9.92 12.85 1.88
C ARG A 56 -8.60 13.48 2.30
N HIS A 57 -7.48 12.80 2.05
CA HIS A 57 -6.21 13.21 2.62
C HIS A 57 -5.16 13.65 1.61
N TYR A 58 -5.26 13.25 0.33
CA TYR A 58 -4.17 13.45 -0.62
C TYR A 58 -4.58 14.14 -1.91
N ARG A 59 -5.81 14.62 -2.01
CA ARG A 59 -6.29 15.21 -3.25
C ARG A 59 -5.44 16.39 -3.69
N SER A 60 -4.92 17.18 -2.75
CA SER A 60 -4.10 18.34 -3.07
C SER A 60 -2.63 18.02 -3.26
N ASP A 61 -2.22 16.78 -3.03
CA ASP A 61 -0.83 16.37 -3.22
C ASP A 61 -0.66 15.98 -4.69
N PRO A 62 0.15 16.71 -5.47
CA PRO A 62 0.23 16.46 -6.91
C PRO A 62 1.10 15.28 -7.31
N ARG A 63 1.78 14.63 -6.39
CA ARG A 63 2.67 13.53 -6.73
C ARG A 63 1.89 12.34 -7.28
N PRO A 64 2.48 11.57 -8.21
CA PRO A 64 1.91 10.29 -8.58
C PRO A 64 1.95 9.34 -7.40
N PHE A 65 0.91 8.53 -7.23
CA PHE A 65 0.82 7.53 -6.18
C PHE A 65 0.61 6.15 -6.76
N VAL A 66 1.01 5.14 -6.02
CA VAL A 66 0.68 3.75 -6.32
C VAL A 66 -0.09 3.17 -5.14
N VAL A 67 -0.78 2.07 -5.39
CA VAL A 67 -1.50 1.32 -4.37
C VAL A 67 -0.86 -0.05 -4.28
N LEU A 68 -0.46 -0.42 -3.08
CA LEU A 68 0.07 -1.76 -2.80
C LEU A 68 -1.03 -2.61 -2.22
N GLU A 69 -1.15 -3.83 -2.70
CA GLU A 69 -1.95 -4.83 -2.02
C GLU A 69 -1.03 -5.61 -1.10
N LEU A 70 -1.34 -5.62 0.18
CA LEU A 70 -0.50 -6.21 1.21
C LEU A 70 -1.15 -7.46 1.79
N ASP A 71 -0.31 -8.45 2.11
CA ASP A 71 -0.71 -9.59 2.90
C ASP A 71 -0.40 -9.26 4.37
N LEU A 72 -1.42 -9.06 5.17
CA LEU A 72 -1.24 -8.66 6.56
C LEU A 72 -0.47 -9.69 7.38
N SER A 73 -0.58 -10.96 7.04
CA SER A 73 0.14 -12.00 7.79
C SER A 73 1.64 -11.96 7.54
N ALA A 74 2.09 -11.30 6.48
CA ALA A 74 3.51 -11.21 6.12
C ALA A 74 4.09 -9.83 6.37
N ALA A 75 3.35 -8.94 7.03
CA ALA A 75 3.72 -7.54 7.12
C ALA A 75 5.01 -7.28 7.91
N GLY A 76 5.32 -8.12 8.87
CA GLY A 76 6.53 -7.94 9.66
C GLY A 76 6.28 -7.45 11.07
N GLY A 77 5.06 -7.10 11.41
CA GLY A 77 4.67 -6.69 12.75
C GLY A 77 3.22 -7.03 13.01
N PRO A 78 2.77 -6.89 14.24
CA PRO A 78 1.37 -7.14 14.56
C PRO A 78 0.47 -6.09 13.90
N TRP A 79 -0.75 -6.48 13.61
CA TRP A 79 -1.70 -5.57 13.02
C TRP A 79 -3.06 -5.75 13.68
N ARG A 80 -3.85 -4.69 13.66
CA ARG A 80 -5.21 -4.75 14.21
C ARG A 80 -6.04 -3.62 13.63
N TYR A 81 -7.36 -3.78 13.76
CA TYR A 81 -8.28 -2.70 13.46
C TYR A 81 -8.46 -1.89 14.73
N ASP A 82 -8.18 -0.60 14.64
CA ASP A 82 -8.41 0.33 15.75
C ASP A 82 -9.71 1.11 15.55
N ASP A 83 -10.40 0.91 14.41
CA ASP A 83 -11.67 1.54 14.15
C ASP A 83 -12.82 0.54 14.31
N ALA A 84 -13.97 1.05 14.75
CA ALA A 84 -15.12 0.18 15.03
C ALA A 84 -15.66 -0.52 13.80
N LYS A 85 -15.50 0.07 12.64
CA LYS A 85 -16.02 -0.51 11.40
C LYS A 85 -15.06 -1.49 10.75
N ARG A 86 -13.86 -1.64 11.30
CA ARG A 86 -12.86 -2.59 10.83
C ARG A 86 -12.52 -2.38 9.35
N ARG A 87 -12.25 -1.13 8.99
CA ARG A 87 -11.90 -0.76 7.62
C ARG A 87 -10.44 -0.41 7.46
N TYR A 88 -9.78 -0.01 8.55
CA TYR A 88 -8.46 0.60 8.50
C TYR A 88 -7.50 -0.17 9.39
N PRO A 89 -6.95 -1.28 8.90
CA PRO A 89 -5.98 -2.00 9.72
C PRO A 89 -4.72 -1.17 9.88
N HIS A 90 -4.17 -1.19 11.08
CA HIS A 90 -2.92 -0.53 11.40
C HIS A 90 -1.87 -1.61 11.63
N ILE A 91 -0.74 -1.48 10.95
CA ILE A 91 0.37 -2.42 11.11
C ILE A 91 1.41 -1.77 12.00
N TYR A 92 1.71 -2.41 13.13
CA TYR A 92 2.60 -1.86 14.12
C TYR A 92 4.02 -2.38 13.89
N GLY A 93 4.70 -1.78 12.94
CA GLY A 93 6.06 -2.09 12.55
C GLY A 93 6.30 -1.65 11.12
N PRO A 94 7.56 -1.45 10.72
CA PRO A 94 7.88 -1.14 9.33
C PRO A 94 7.49 -2.30 8.44
N LEU A 95 7.13 -1.99 7.19
CA LEU A 95 6.71 -3.03 6.26
C LEU A 95 7.88 -3.79 5.69
N ARG A 96 7.74 -5.10 5.61
CA ARG A 96 8.65 -5.96 4.89
C ARG A 96 8.17 -6.09 3.46
N ARG A 97 9.12 -6.05 2.53
CA ARG A 97 8.73 -6.13 1.11
C ARG A 97 8.03 -7.44 0.77
N ALA A 98 8.32 -8.50 1.52
CA ALA A 98 7.66 -9.79 1.31
C ALA A 98 6.14 -9.72 1.47
N CYS A 99 5.61 -8.70 2.15
CA CYS A 99 4.16 -8.59 2.31
C CYS A 99 3.46 -7.99 1.10
N VAL A 100 4.20 -7.39 0.16
CA VAL A 100 3.60 -6.72 -1.00
C VAL A 100 3.26 -7.76 -2.05
N ARG A 101 1.98 -7.90 -2.38
CA ARG A 101 1.51 -8.89 -3.34
C ARG A 101 1.33 -8.31 -4.74
N SER A 102 0.92 -7.05 -4.82
CA SER A 102 0.79 -6.38 -6.11
C SER A 102 0.96 -4.90 -5.94
N VAL A 103 1.22 -4.21 -7.04
CA VAL A 103 1.33 -2.77 -7.10
C VAL A 103 0.55 -2.30 -8.31
N ALA A 104 -0.17 -1.19 -8.16
CA ALA A 104 -0.96 -0.62 -9.25
C ALA A 104 -0.84 0.90 -9.20
N PRO A 105 -0.89 1.57 -10.37
CA PRO A 105 -0.96 3.02 -10.37
C PRO A 105 -2.29 3.46 -9.77
N PHE A 106 -2.26 4.57 -9.06
CA PHE A 106 -3.49 5.18 -8.54
C PHE A 106 -3.96 6.20 -9.57
N LEU A 107 -5.07 5.94 -10.23
CA LEU A 107 -5.56 6.79 -11.31
C LEU A 107 -6.15 8.07 -10.74
N ARG A 108 -5.88 9.19 -11.42
CA ARG A 108 -6.32 10.51 -10.98
C ARG A 108 -6.91 11.29 -12.13
N ALA A 109 -7.90 12.10 -11.81
CA ALA A 109 -8.46 13.08 -12.75
C ALA A 109 -7.59 14.34 -12.76
N PRO A 110 -7.76 15.20 -13.78
CA PRO A 110 -6.98 16.43 -13.85
C PRO A 110 -7.16 17.37 -12.67
N ASP A 111 -8.29 17.28 -11.95
CA ASP A 111 -8.52 18.13 -10.78
C ASP A 111 -7.86 17.58 -9.52
N GLY A 112 -7.08 16.50 -9.63
CA GLY A 112 -6.39 15.90 -8.50
C GLY A 112 -7.16 14.79 -7.79
N SER A 113 -8.44 14.62 -8.10
CA SER A 113 -9.21 13.57 -7.43
C SER A 113 -8.73 12.19 -7.88
N PHE A 114 -8.70 11.25 -6.93
CA PHE A 114 -8.37 9.86 -7.22
C PHE A 114 -9.64 9.17 -7.69
N THR A 115 -9.54 8.39 -8.75
CA THR A 115 -10.72 7.81 -9.40
C THR A 115 -10.79 6.30 -9.25
N ALA A 116 -9.68 5.60 -9.33
CA ALA A 116 -9.68 4.15 -9.28
C ALA A 116 -8.26 3.62 -9.12
N ILE A 117 -8.16 2.37 -8.71
CA ILE A 117 -6.90 1.63 -8.77
C ILE A 117 -6.73 1.14 -10.20
N GLY A 118 -5.58 1.40 -10.80
CA GLY A 118 -5.29 0.93 -12.16
C GLY A 118 -4.93 -0.53 -12.21
N ALA A 119 -4.40 -0.96 -13.34
CA ALA A 119 -4.05 -2.35 -13.56
C ALA A 119 -2.86 -2.76 -12.66
N ALA A 120 -3.03 -3.86 -11.94
CA ALA A 120 -2.04 -4.32 -11.00
C ALA A 120 -0.97 -5.16 -11.68
N SER A 121 0.25 -5.06 -11.14
CA SER A 121 1.36 -5.93 -11.51
C SER A 121 1.77 -6.73 -10.29
N ILE A 122 2.33 -7.91 -10.51
CA ILE A 122 2.81 -8.73 -9.41
C ILE A 122 4.03 -8.04 -8.80
N ALA A 123 3.96 -7.78 -7.50
CA ALA A 123 5.05 -7.16 -6.81
C ALA A 123 6.22 -8.12 -6.69
N GLY A 124 7.42 -7.58 -6.78
CA GLY A 124 8.62 -8.39 -6.72
C GLY A 124 9.04 -8.98 -8.06
N GLY A 125 8.13 -8.97 -9.02
CA GLY A 125 8.48 -9.36 -10.37
C GLY A 125 9.11 -8.19 -11.11
N SER A 126 10.06 -8.47 -11.95
CA SER A 126 10.60 -7.44 -12.82
C SER A 126 9.78 -7.41 -14.10
N ALA A 127 10.00 -6.39 -14.90
CA ALA A 127 9.37 -6.36 -16.21
C ALA A 127 9.74 -7.58 -17.03
N ALA A 128 10.94 -8.09 -16.85
CA ALA A 128 11.34 -9.31 -17.55
C ALA A 128 10.51 -10.49 -17.13
N ASP A 129 10.11 -10.55 -15.87
CA ASP A 129 9.28 -11.65 -15.41
C ASP A 129 7.88 -11.60 -15.98
N LEU A 130 7.46 -10.45 -16.45
CA LEU A 130 6.13 -10.29 -16.98
C LEU A 130 6.08 -10.48 -18.49
N LEU A 131 7.20 -10.65 -19.12
CA LEU A 131 7.24 -10.82 -20.56
C LEU A 131 7.13 -12.30 -21.00
#